data_9d334226e6dd1c2b82c68be1d7c87964
#
_entry.id   9d334226e6dd1c2b82c68be1d7c87964
#
_cell.length_a   1.000
_cell.length_b   1.000
_cell.length_c   1.000
_cell.angle_alpha   90.00
_cell.angle_beta   90.00
_cell.angle_gamma   90.00
#
_symmetry.space_group_name_H-M   'P 1'
#
loop_
_entity.id
_entity.type
_entity.pdbx_description
1 polymer ?
#
loop_
_entity_poly.entity_id
_entity_poly.type
_entity_poly.pdbx_seq_one_letter_code
_entity_poly.pdbx_strand_id
1 'polypeptide(L)'
;MSWLPEYFPSPDTLALILMAVNSLLVIIILTARFAKNLRTQLTPLFEATAEVSKQNLDFEVGHAKIKEFEDVLASFSDMKDNLKISLERQWKTEQTQKEQIAALAHDLKTPLTVIQGNADLLTETNLDDEQRLYAGYVVESSGQMQSYIQNLIDISRAAVGYQLHIESIDLPAFMQHLFGYMESLCRTKEIRLQMNTVSLPQMLKFDRVLIERAIMNVISNGLDYSPQGGTLYVDVQSNNGFVEISVTDEGTGFSKEALCRAQERFYMGDQSRNSKLHFGMGLYITNSIMEQHNGQLILENSKETGGAKVTMKLPC
;
A
#
# COMPACT_ATOMS: atom_id res chain seq x y z
N MET A 1 -53.41 55.15 -55.45
CA MET A 1 -52.12 54.57 -55.14
C MET A 1 -51.56 55.26 -53.96
N SER A 2 -51.90 54.75 -52.75
CA SER A 2 -51.41 55.26 -51.42
C SER A 2 -51.38 54.08 -50.46
N TRP A 3 -50.34 53.24 -50.58
CA TRP A 3 -50.23 51.99 -49.85
C TRP A 3 -49.09 51.96 -48.84
N LEU A 4 -48.51 53.12 -48.44
CA LEU A 4 -47.29 53.07 -47.65
C LEU A 4 -47.04 54.19 -46.62
N PRO A 5 -48.00 54.76 -45.86
CA PRO A 5 -47.61 55.54 -44.69
C PRO A 5 -48.04 55.00 -43.35
N GLU A 6 -48.84 53.94 -43.22
CA GLU A 6 -49.40 53.55 -41.88
C GLU A 6 -48.54 52.57 -41.08
N TYR A 7 -47.40 52.06 -41.57
CA TYR A 7 -46.55 51.12 -40.86
C TYR A 7 -45.16 51.65 -40.43
N PHE A 8 -44.90 52.93 -40.72
CA PHE A 8 -43.65 53.50 -40.20
C PHE A 8 -43.92 54.22 -38.86
N PRO A 9 -43.19 53.83 -37.79
CA PRO A 9 -43.29 54.48 -36.51
C PRO A 9 -42.95 55.97 -36.67
N SER A 10 -43.61 56.85 -35.85
CA SER A 10 -43.31 58.27 -35.87
C SER A 10 -41.82 58.53 -35.60
N PRO A 11 -41.24 59.64 -36.11
CA PRO A 11 -39.84 59.96 -35.92
C PRO A 11 -39.40 59.88 -34.46
N ASP A 12 -40.28 60.26 -33.53
CA ASP A 12 -40.02 60.25 -32.09
C ASP A 12 -39.99 58.83 -31.53
N THR A 13 -40.85 57.92 -32.00
CA THR A 13 -40.82 56.50 -31.61
C THR A 13 -39.61 55.79 -32.16
N LEU A 14 -39.16 56.11 -33.36
CA LEU A 14 -37.97 55.59 -33.99
C LEU A 14 -36.70 56.01 -33.21
N ALA A 15 -36.66 57.31 -32.80
CA ALA A 15 -35.56 57.82 -31.98
C ALA A 15 -35.49 57.11 -30.59
N LEU A 16 -36.63 56.86 -29.95
CA LEU A 16 -36.69 56.13 -28.67
C LEU A 16 -36.21 54.66 -28.81
N ILE A 17 -36.62 53.97 -29.92
CA ILE A 17 -36.16 52.61 -30.22
C ILE A 17 -34.65 52.57 -30.44
N LEU A 18 -34.13 53.51 -31.25
CA LEU A 18 -32.68 53.61 -31.49
C LEU A 18 -31.89 53.90 -30.20
N MET A 19 -32.41 54.77 -29.34
CA MET A 19 -31.80 55.07 -28.05
C MET A 19 -31.82 53.85 -27.13
N ALA A 20 -32.91 53.09 -27.08
CA ALA A 20 -33.04 51.88 -26.30
C ALA A 20 -32.08 50.77 -26.80
N VAL A 21 -32.00 50.56 -28.11
CA VAL A 21 -31.07 49.60 -28.75
C VAL A 21 -29.62 49.97 -28.46
N ASN A 22 -29.25 51.25 -28.59
CA ASN A 22 -27.91 51.74 -28.30
C ASN A 22 -27.54 51.53 -26.80
N SER A 23 -28.47 51.86 -25.89
CA SER A 23 -28.30 51.61 -24.44
C SER A 23 -28.11 50.14 -24.14
N LEU A 24 -28.89 49.25 -24.75
CA LEU A 24 -28.79 47.81 -24.57
C LEU A 24 -27.43 47.31 -25.11
N LEU A 25 -26.97 47.79 -26.25
CA LEU A 25 -25.70 47.43 -26.86
C LEU A 25 -24.51 47.86 -25.97
N VAL A 26 -24.56 49.05 -25.41
CA VAL A 26 -23.57 49.55 -24.45
C VAL A 26 -23.50 48.67 -23.18
N ILE A 27 -24.69 48.33 -22.62
CA ILE A 27 -24.78 47.46 -21.45
C ILE A 27 -24.14 46.06 -21.76
N ILE A 28 -24.47 45.48 -22.90
CA ILE A 28 -23.89 44.17 -23.31
C ILE A 28 -22.37 44.26 -23.42
N ILE A 29 -21.86 45.32 -24.07
CA ILE A 29 -20.37 45.49 -24.23
C ILE A 29 -19.71 45.67 -22.87
N LEU A 30 -20.27 46.50 -22.00
CA LEU A 30 -19.69 46.72 -20.66
C LEU A 30 -19.72 45.45 -19.82
N THR A 31 -20.83 44.70 -19.82
CA THR A 31 -20.95 43.43 -19.13
C THR A 31 -19.96 42.37 -19.65
N ALA A 32 -19.82 42.27 -20.98
CA ALA A 32 -18.87 41.35 -21.58
C ALA A 32 -17.40 41.69 -21.22
N ARG A 33 -17.06 42.99 -21.25
CA ARG A 33 -15.73 43.45 -20.80
C ARG A 33 -15.48 43.18 -19.34
N PHE A 34 -16.47 43.46 -18.50
CA PHE A 34 -16.38 43.18 -17.05
C PHE A 34 -16.22 41.70 -16.76
N ALA A 35 -17.05 40.83 -17.36
CA ALA A 35 -16.96 39.37 -17.23
C ALA A 35 -15.60 38.82 -17.72
N LYS A 36 -15.08 39.34 -18.84
CA LYS A 36 -13.75 38.97 -19.34
C LYS A 36 -12.65 39.36 -18.35
N ASN A 37 -12.71 40.60 -17.82
CA ASN A 37 -11.74 41.07 -16.85
C ASN A 37 -11.76 40.21 -15.57
N LEU A 38 -12.96 39.96 -15.03
CA LEU A 38 -13.15 39.12 -13.85
C LEU A 38 -12.56 37.70 -14.05
N ARG A 39 -12.86 37.08 -15.19
CA ARG A 39 -12.31 35.76 -15.54
C ARG A 39 -10.77 35.79 -15.57
N THR A 40 -10.16 36.82 -16.15
CA THR A 40 -8.69 36.95 -16.21
C THR A 40 -8.08 37.07 -14.81
N GLN A 41 -8.76 37.76 -13.87
CA GLN A 41 -8.29 37.90 -12.48
C GLN A 41 -8.42 36.59 -11.68
N LEU A 42 -9.38 35.73 -12.02
CA LEU A 42 -9.58 34.44 -11.37
C LEU A 42 -8.75 33.29 -11.94
N THR A 43 -8.22 33.45 -13.17
CA THR A 43 -7.43 32.39 -13.83
C THR A 43 -6.27 31.90 -12.96
N PRO A 44 -5.43 32.74 -12.33
CA PRO A 44 -4.33 32.27 -11.49
C PRO A 44 -4.79 31.38 -10.32
N LEU A 45 -5.98 31.69 -9.74
CA LEU A 45 -6.52 30.88 -8.65
C LEU A 45 -6.95 29.50 -9.11
N PHE A 46 -7.60 29.42 -10.30
CA PHE A 46 -7.97 28.12 -10.88
C PHE A 46 -6.76 27.28 -11.26
N GLU A 47 -5.73 27.90 -11.83
CA GLU A 47 -4.46 27.22 -12.14
C GLU A 47 -3.79 26.69 -10.88
N ALA A 48 -3.70 27.52 -9.85
CA ALA A 48 -3.12 27.14 -8.57
C ALA A 48 -3.88 25.97 -7.89
N THR A 49 -5.22 26.01 -7.90
CA THR A 49 -6.03 24.90 -7.33
C THR A 49 -5.89 23.62 -8.14
N ALA A 50 -5.75 23.73 -9.48
CA ALA A 50 -5.53 22.57 -10.34
C ALA A 50 -4.17 21.90 -10.08
N GLU A 51 -3.11 22.67 -9.82
CA GLU A 51 -1.79 22.12 -9.46
C GLU A 51 -1.82 21.42 -8.09
N VAL A 52 -2.44 22.04 -7.08
CA VAL A 52 -2.62 21.40 -5.76
C VAL A 52 -3.42 20.09 -5.88
N SER A 53 -4.46 20.05 -6.72
CA SER A 53 -5.24 18.83 -6.93
C SER A 53 -4.44 17.69 -7.58
N LYS A 54 -3.39 18.00 -8.33
CA LYS A 54 -2.42 17.05 -8.88
C LYS A 54 -1.31 16.68 -7.87
N GLN A 55 -1.43 17.12 -6.60
CA GLN A 55 -0.41 16.97 -5.57
C GLN A 55 0.92 17.67 -5.89
N ASN A 56 0.92 18.61 -6.83
CA ASN A 56 2.07 19.44 -7.11
C ASN A 56 2.01 20.71 -6.24
N LEU A 57 2.96 20.87 -5.33
CA LEU A 57 3.11 22.06 -4.47
C LEU A 57 4.32 22.91 -4.88
N ASP A 58 5.09 22.49 -5.91
CA ASP A 58 6.25 23.17 -6.43
C ASP A 58 5.89 24.08 -7.63
N PHE A 59 5.06 25.09 -7.37
CA PHE A 59 4.70 26.10 -8.36
C PHE A 59 4.57 27.48 -7.70
N GLU A 60 4.72 28.52 -8.50
CA GLU A 60 4.47 29.89 -8.07
C GLU A 60 3.02 30.27 -8.33
N VAL A 61 2.38 30.87 -7.33
CA VAL A 61 1.02 31.38 -7.46
C VAL A 61 1.08 32.66 -8.27
N GLY A 62 0.32 32.76 -9.36
CA GLY A 62 0.25 33.96 -10.19
C GLY A 62 -0.32 35.17 -9.46
N HIS A 63 -0.23 36.35 -10.08
CA HIS A 63 -0.65 37.63 -9.50
C HIS A 63 -1.95 38.15 -10.14
N ALA A 64 -2.74 38.88 -9.37
CA ALA A 64 -3.91 39.59 -9.84
C ALA A 64 -3.68 41.12 -9.77
N LYS A 65 -4.35 41.88 -10.66
CA LYS A 65 -4.25 43.35 -10.67
C LYS A 65 -5.19 44.01 -9.67
N ILE A 66 -6.23 43.32 -9.25
CA ILE A 66 -7.24 43.82 -8.31
C ILE A 66 -6.81 43.36 -6.90
N LYS A 67 -6.73 44.32 -5.98
CA LYS A 67 -6.20 44.11 -4.63
C LYS A 67 -6.88 42.96 -3.88
N GLU A 68 -8.22 42.87 -3.96
CA GLU A 68 -9.02 41.84 -3.29
C GLU A 68 -8.67 40.43 -3.80
N PHE A 69 -8.37 40.27 -5.08
CA PHE A 69 -7.90 39.00 -5.64
C PHE A 69 -6.45 38.71 -5.32
N GLU A 70 -5.61 39.75 -5.29
CA GLU A 70 -4.20 39.59 -4.87
C GLU A 70 -4.10 39.13 -3.42
N ASP A 71 -4.90 39.70 -2.49
CA ASP A 71 -4.95 39.29 -1.10
C ASP A 71 -5.38 37.83 -0.94
N VAL A 72 -6.32 37.35 -1.79
CA VAL A 72 -6.74 35.93 -1.82
C VAL A 72 -5.62 35.04 -2.34
N LEU A 73 -4.93 35.43 -3.43
CA LEU A 73 -3.82 34.68 -3.99
C LEU A 73 -2.62 34.61 -3.03
N ALA A 74 -2.32 35.68 -2.32
CA ALA A 74 -1.31 35.71 -1.27
C ALA A 74 -1.66 34.74 -0.13
N SER A 75 -2.89 34.79 0.36
CA SER A 75 -3.37 33.86 1.40
C SER A 75 -3.33 32.38 0.93
N PHE A 76 -3.64 32.15 -0.35
CA PHE A 76 -3.54 30.82 -0.95
C PHE A 76 -2.06 30.33 -1.05
N SER A 77 -1.14 31.24 -1.42
CA SER A 77 0.30 30.95 -1.44
C SER A 77 0.81 30.57 -0.06
N ASP A 78 0.46 31.36 0.97
CA ASP A 78 0.83 31.08 2.36
C ASP A 78 0.28 29.72 2.84
N MET A 79 -0.95 29.40 2.48
CA MET A 79 -1.57 28.10 2.80
C MET A 79 -0.83 26.96 2.10
N LYS A 80 -0.51 27.09 0.80
CA LYS A 80 0.26 26.09 0.01
C LYS A 80 1.63 25.87 0.65
N ASP A 81 2.35 26.93 1.02
CA ASP A 81 3.69 26.85 1.61
C ASP A 81 3.64 26.20 3.00
N ASN A 82 2.65 26.54 3.83
CA ASN A 82 2.44 25.89 5.12
C ASN A 82 2.08 24.40 4.97
N LEU A 83 1.28 24.03 3.97
CA LEU A 83 0.95 22.65 3.66
C LEU A 83 2.20 21.87 3.24
N LYS A 84 3.03 22.45 2.36
CA LYS A 84 4.31 21.87 1.92
C LYS A 84 5.23 21.61 3.12
N ILE A 85 5.45 22.61 3.96
CA ILE A 85 6.29 22.50 5.17
C ILE A 85 5.74 21.42 6.12
N SER A 86 4.42 21.36 6.28
CA SER A 86 3.79 20.35 7.14
C SER A 86 4.00 18.94 6.62
N LEU A 87 3.83 18.72 5.30
CA LEU A 87 4.06 17.42 4.67
C LEU A 87 5.53 17.00 4.73
N GLU A 88 6.47 17.93 4.46
CA GLU A 88 7.91 17.66 4.57
C GLU A 88 8.31 17.30 6.01
N ARG A 89 7.76 18.00 7.01
CA ARG A 89 8.00 17.70 8.43
C ARG A 89 7.43 16.36 8.82
N GLN A 90 6.21 16.04 8.38
CA GLN A 90 5.60 14.74 8.63
C GLN A 90 6.45 13.63 8.01
N TRP A 91 6.85 13.76 6.75
CA TRP A 91 7.69 12.79 6.06
C TRP A 91 9.03 12.58 6.78
N LYS A 92 9.69 13.68 7.19
CA LYS A 92 10.96 13.62 7.94
C LYS A 92 10.79 12.93 9.31
N THR A 93 9.68 13.21 10.01
CA THR A 93 9.37 12.56 11.29
C THR A 93 9.18 11.06 11.10
N GLU A 94 8.42 10.66 10.09
CA GLU A 94 8.22 9.25 9.74
C GLU A 94 9.55 8.56 9.41
N GLN A 95 10.41 9.19 8.61
CA GLN A 95 11.74 8.66 8.28
C GLN A 95 12.60 8.47 9.53
N THR A 96 12.69 9.49 10.38
CA THR A 96 13.47 9.42 11.62
C THR A 96 12.96 8.31 12.55
N GLN A 97 11.65 8.17 12.70
CA GLN A 97 11.06 7.10 13.51
C GLN A 97 11.43 5.70 12.97
N LYS A 98 11.46 5.54 11.65
CA LYS A 98 11.83 4.27 11.00
C LYS A 98 13.30 3.94 11.20
N GLU A 99 14.19 4.93 11.04
CA GLU A 99 15.62 4.75 11.31
C GLU A 99 15.88 4.36 12.77
N GLN A 100 15.18 4.99 13.71
CA GLN A 100 15.26 4.65 15.13
C GLN A 100 14.82 3.22 15.41
N ILE A 101 13.71 2.76 14.82
CA ILE A 101 13.24 1.37 14.97
C ILE A 101 14.27 0.40 14.41
N ALA A 102 14.85 0.67 13.24
CA ALA A 102 15.86 -0.19 12.63
C ALA A 102 17.14 -0.26 13.48
N ALA A 103 17.59 0.86 14.03
CA ALA A 103 18.76 0.92 14.94
C ALA A 103 18.50 0.14 16.25
N LEU A 104 17.37 0.39 16.90
CA LEU A 104 17.00 -0.35 18.13
C LEU A 104 16.90 -1.86 17.89
N ALA A 105 16.32 -2.25 16.75
CA ALA A 105 16.22 -3.66 16.41
C ALA A 105 17.58 -4.32 16.18
N HIS A 106 18.51 -3.61 15.52
CA HIS A 106 19.89 -4.07 15.36
C HIS A 106 20.59 -4.23 16.73
N ASP A 107 20.45 -3.25 17.60
CA ASP A 107 21.09 -3.26 18.92
C ASP A 107 20.52 -4.34 19.85
N LEU A 108 19.25 -4.70 19.69
CA LEU A 108 18.62 -5.81 20.41
C LEU A 108 19.01 -7.18 19.86
N LYS A 109 19.26 -7.29 18.56
CA LYS A 109 19.63 -8.56 17.91
C LYS A 109 20.93 -9.13 18.47
N THR A 110 21.93 -8.28 18.69
CA THR A 110 23.27 -8.68 19.17
C THR A 110 23.23 -9.36 20.53
N PRO A 111 22.69 -8.77 21.63
CA PRO A 111 22.63 -9.44 22.93
C PRO A 111 21.75 -10.70 22.89
N LEU A 112 20.70 -10.70 22.09
CA LEU A 112 19.81 -11.84 21.96
C LEU A 112 20.49 -13.03 21.29
N THR A 113 21.32 -12.78 20.28
CA THR A 113 22.14 -13.83 19.64
C THR A 113 23.12 -14.45 20.65
N VAL A 114 23.70 -13.62 21.54
CA VAL A 114 24.58 -14.13 22.61
C VAL A 114 23.82 -14.98 23.63
N ILE A 115 22.62 -14.54 24.03
CA ILE A 115 21.77 -15.30 24.96
C ILE A 115 21.40 -16.65 24.35
N GLN A 116 20.94 -16.66 23.10
CA GLN A 116 20.57 -17.88 22.40
C GLN A 116 21.76 -18.82 22.24
N GLY A 117 22.92 -18.32 21.77
CA GLY A 117 24.10 -19.14 21.60
C GLY A 117 24.61 -19.76 22.90
N ASN A 118 24.56 -19.03 24.03
CA ASN A 118 24.90 -19.60 25.32
C ASN A 118 23.87 -20.64 25.81
N ALA A 119 22.58 -20.41 25.56
CA ALA A 119 21.53 -21.37 25.89
C ALA A 119 21.65 -22.65 25.03
N ASP A 120 21.96 -22.54 23.75
CA ASP A 120 22.21 -23.67 22.86
C ASP A 120 23.41 -24.48 23.36
N LEU A 121 24.55 -23.83 23.68
CA LEU A 121 25.72 -24.48 24.26
C LEU A 121 25.42 -25.16 25.57
N LEU A 122 24.59 -24.59 26.46
CA LEU A 122 24.14 -25.21 27.68
C LEU A 122 23.37 -26.50 27.41
N THR A 123 22.51 -26.56 26.38
CA THR A 123 21.76 -27.79 26.06
C THR A 123 22.63 -28.94 25.57
N GLU A 124 23.87 -28.66 25.12
CA GLU A 124 24.86 -29.66 24.72
C GLU A 124 25.66 -30.23 25.91
N THR A 125 25.53 -29.65 27.09
CA THR A 125 26.21 -30.11 28.31
C THR A 125 25.40 -31.16 29.09
N ASN A 126 26.00 -31.76 30.11
CA ASN A 126 25.31 -32.68 30.99
C ASN A 126 24.42 -31.89 31.98
N LEU A 127 23.19 -31.65 31.56
CA LEU A 127 22.14 -31.00 32.36
C LEU A 127 21.24 -32.07 32.99
N ASP A 128 20.76 -31.79 34.22
CA ASP A 128 19.61 -32.50 34.76
C ASP A 128 18.30 -32.15 33.99
N ASP A 129 17.23 -32.89 34.26
CA ASP A 129 15.97 -32.72 33.52
C ASP A 129 15.36 -31.32 33.70
N GLU A 130 15.48 -30.76 34.90
CA GLU A 130 14.96 -29.41 35.20
C GLU A 130 15.78 -28.31 34.53
N GLN A 131 17.11 -28.42 34.58
CA GLN A 131 18.02 -27.50 33.90
C GLN A 131 17.83 -27.55 32.37
N ARG A 132 17.65 -28.74 31.81
CA ARG A 132 17.36 -28.93 30.38
C ARG A 132 16.06 -28.27 29.96
N LEU A 133 15.03 -28.39 30.79
CA LEU A 133 13.75 -27.74 30.57
C LEU A 133 13.88 -26.19 30.58
N TYR A 134 14.61 -25.63 31.54
CA TYR A 134 14.84 -24.17 31.61
C TYR A 134 15.69 -23.64 30.46
N ALA A 135 16.74 -24.36 30.07
CA ALA A 135 17.55 -24.01 28.91
C ALA A 135 16.70 -24.02 27.65
N GLY A 136 15.83 -25.01 27.47
CA GLY A 136 14.84 -25.06 26.39
C GLY A 136 13.91 -23.83 26.35
N TYR A 137 13.41 -23.39 27.47
CA TYR A 137 12.60 -22.16 27.55
C TYR A 137 13.38 -20.91 27.15
N VAL A 138 14.66 -20.82 27.50
CA VAL A 138 15.52 -19.70 27.12
C VAL A 138 15.75 -19.70 25.59
N VAL A 139 16.05 -20.85 24.99
CA VAL A 139 16.23 -21.00 23.52
C VAL A 139 14.95 -20.60 22.81
N GLU A 140 13.80 -21.15 23.22
CA GLU A 140 12.50 -20.85 22.61
C GLU A 140 12.15 -19.35 22.70
N SER A 141 12.29 -18.76 23.90
CA SER A 141 11.98 -17.35 24.14
C SER A 141 12.92 -16.42 23.35
N SER A 142 14.20 -16.77 23.26
CA SER A 142 15.19 -16.02 22.47
C SER A 142 14.85 -16.06 20.97
N GLY A 143 14.46 -17.21 20.44
CA GLY A 143 14.01 -17.37 19.06
C GLY A 143 12.75 -16.56 18.75
N GLN A 144 11.78 -16.55 19.67
CA GLN A 144 10.57 -15.72 19.56
C GLN A 144 10.91 -14.23 19.54
N MET A 145 11.82 -13.76 20.42
CA MET A 145 12.27 -12.36 20.40
C MET A 145 13.00 -11.99 19.12
N GLN A 146 13.85 -12.87 18.56
CA GLN A 146 14.51 -12.61 17.27
C GLN A 146 13.50 -12.45 16.14
N SER A 147 12.49 -13.31 16.08
CA SER A 147 11.40 -13.20 15.12
C SER A 147 10.62 -11.89 15.28
N TYR A 148 10.35 -11.47 16.53
CA TYR A 148 9.70 -10.19 16.81
C TYR A 148 10.51 -8.99 16.34
N ILE A 149 11.81 -8.95 16.65
CA ILE A 149 12.71 -7.89 16.21
C ILE A 149 12.79 -7.84 14.68
N GLN A 150 12.90 -9.00 14.01
CA GLN A 150 12.93 -9.06 12.57
C GLN A 150 11.65 -8.50 11.96
N ASN A 151 10.49 -8.84 12.52
CA ASN A 151 9.20 -8.31 12.07
C ASN A 151 9.09 -6.79 12.26
N LEU A 152 9.65 -6.21 13.34
CA LEU A 152 9.68 -4.75 13.53
C LEU A 152 10.55 -4.05 12.48
N ILE A 153 11.72 -4.59 12.15
CA ILE A 153 12.56 -4.09 11.06
C ILE A 153 11.79 -4.09 9.75
N ASP A 154 11.06 -5.15 9.51
CA ASP A 154 10.34 -5.36 8.27
C ASP A 154 9.16 -4.42 8.09
N ILE A 155 8.42 -4.14 9.16
CA ILE A 155 7.38 -3.10 9.17
C ILE A 155 7.99 -1.73 8.91
N SER A 156 9.11 -1.44 9.57
CA SER A 156 9.82 -0.18 9.34
C SER A 156 10.20 -0.02 7.87
N ARG A 157 10.71 -1.07 7.23
CA ARG A 157 11.07 -1.09 5.81
C ARG A 157 9.85 -1.04 4.89
N ALA A 158 8.83 -1.84 5.15
CA ALA A 158 7.60 -1.87 4.36
C ALA A 158 6.90 -0.50 4.30
N ALA A 159 7.02 0.29 5.36
CA ALA A 159 6.40 1.59 5.46
C ALA A 159 7.15 2.71 4.69
N VAL A 160 8.46 2.54 4.42
CA VAL A 160 9.28 3.47 3.60
C VAL A 160 9.25 3.08 2.12
N GLY A 161 9.00 1.81 1.85
CA GLY A 161 9.29 1.15 0.60
C GLY A 161 10.64 0.41 0.68
N TYR A 162 10.67 -0.78 0.12
CA TYR A 162 11.91 -1.53 -0.02
C TYR A 162 12.73 -0.95 -1.17
N GLN A 163 14.04 -0.91 -1.03
CA GLN A 163 14.91 -0.68 -2.16
C GLN A 163 14.97 -1.97 -2.99
N LEU A 164 14.25 -1.99 -4.11
CA LEU A 164 14.11 -3.18 -4.94
C LEU A 164 15.41 -3.50 -5.70
N HIS A 165 15.84 -4.74 -5.64
CA HIS A 165 16.89 -5.31 -6.47
C HIS A 165 16.26 -6.27 -7.49
N ILE A 166 15.67 -5.68 -8.55
CA ILE A 166 14.98 -6.46 -9.60
C ILE A 166 16.00 -7.16 -10.46
N GLU A 167 15.89 -8.49 -10.55
CA GLU A 167 16.70 -9.35 -11.40
C GLU A 167 15.82 -10.31 -12.22
N SER A 168 16.38 -10.85 -13.31
CA SER A 168 15.67 -11.82 -14.14
C SER A 168 15.89 -13.22 -13.56
N ILE A 169 14.83 -13.83 -13.04
CA ILE A 169 14.85 -15.09 -12.32
C ILE A 169 14.27 -16.21 -13.19
N ASP A 170 14.94 -17.37 -13.21
CA ASP A 170 14.37 -18.62 -13.73
C ASP A 170 13.27 -19.07 -12.76
N LEU A 171 12.01 -18.82 -13.14
CA LEU A 171 10.86 -19.04 -12.26
C LEU A 171 10.64 -20.51 -11.91
N PRO A 172 10.71 -21.47 -12.84
CA PRO A 172 10.64 -22.90 -12.51
C PRO A 172 11.69 -23.33 -11.48
N ALA A 173 12.95 -22.94 -11.66
CA ALA A 173 14.03 -23.29 -10.74
C ALA A 173 13.84 -22.63 -9.36
N PHE A 174 13.39 -21.37 -9.32
CA PHE A 174 13.06 -20.66 -8.09
C PHE A 174 11.94 -21.36 -7.31
N MET A 175 10.84 -21.71 -7.98
CA MET A 175 9.74 -22.42 -7.34
C MET A 175 10.15 -23.82 -6.86
N GLN A 176 10.94 -24.56 -7.62
CA GLN A 176 11.43 -25.88 -7.21
C GLN A 176 12.27 -25.79 -5.92
N HIS A 177 13.14 -24.78 -5.81
CA HIS A 177 13.91 -24.54 -4.59
C HIS A 177 13.01 -24.26 -3.38
N LEU A 178 12.02 -23.38 -3.55
CA LEU A 178 11.07 -23.05 -2.49
C LEU A 178 10.23 -24.26 -2.07
N PHE A 179 9.81 -25.08 -3.00
CA PHE A 179 9.02 -26.27 -2.72
C PHE A 179 9.73 -27.24 -1.77
N GLY A 180 11.04 -27.47 -1.96
CA GLY A 180 11.82 -28.28 -1.03
C GLY A 180 11.80 -27.76 0.41
N TYR A 181 11.88 -26.44 0.57
CA TYR A 181 11.80 -25.79 1.88
C TYR A 181 10.40 -25.85 2.50
N MET A 182 9.36 -25.58 1.71
CA MET A 182 7.95 -25.70 2.14
C MET A 182 7.62 -27.12 2.59
N GLU A 183 8.08 -28.13 1.85
CA GLU A 183 7.85 -29.54 2.20
C GLU A 183 8.46 -29.90 3.55
N SER A 184 9.68 -29.40 3.84
CA SER A 184 10.32 -29.61 5.14
C SER A 184 9.50 -28.98 6.28
N LEU A 185 8.99 -27.74 6.10
CA LEU A 185 8.14 -27.07 7.09
C LEU A 185 6.82 -27.81 7.31
N CYS A 186 6.16 -28.26 6.24
CA CYS A 186 4.92 -28.99 6.32
C CYS A 186 5.09 -30.30 7.10
N ARG A 187 6.19 -31.03 6.88
CA ARG A 187 6.51 -32.27 7.61
C ARG A 187 6.67 -32.04 9.10
N THR A 188 7.33 -30.94 9.50
CA THR A 188 7.52 -30.61 10.92
C THR A 188 6.19 -30.36 11.64
N LYS A 189 5.17 -29.86 10.93
CA LYS A 189 3.82 -29.59 11.46
C LYS A 189 2.81 -30.70 11.17
N GLU A 190 3.24 -31.83 10.60
CA GLU A 190 2.37 -32.94 10.19
C GLU A 190 1.26 -32.53 9.22
N ILE A 191 1.54 -31.59 8.32
CA ILE A 191 0.63 -31.08 7.30
C ILE A 191 1.09 -31.62 5.94
N ARG A 192 0.16 -32.04 5.09
CA ARG A 192 0.46 -32.46 3.72
C ARG A 192 0.59 -31.26 2.81
N LEU A 193 1.63 -31.22 1.97
CA LEU A 193 1.78 -30.21 0.94
C LEU A 193 1.33 -30.76 -0.41
N GLN A 194 0.38 -30.10 -1.05
CA GLN A 194 -0.01 -30.39 -2.42
C GLN A 194 0.29 -29.20 -3.30
N MET A 195 1.10 -29.42 -4.33
CA MET A 195 1.55 -28.38 -5.26
C MET A 195 1.09 -28.65 -6.66
N ASN A 196 0.65 -27.59 -7.33
CA ASN A 196 0.25 -27.64 -8.72
C ASN A 196 0.85 -26.45 -9.47
N THR A 197 1.49 -26.71 -10.61
CA THR A 197 2.09 -25.67 -11.45
C THR A 197 1.59 -25.80 -12.88
N VAL A 198 1.11 -24.69 -13.44
CA VAL A 198 0.53 -24.67 -14.79
C VAL A 198 1.11 -23.48 -15.58
N SER A 199 1.75 -23.81 -16.71
CA SER A 199 2.13 -22.81 -17.74
C SER A 199 2.98 -21.65 -17.22
N LEU A 200 4.06 -21.94 -16.48
CA LEU A 200 4.94 -20.87 -15.97
C LEU A 200 5.84 -20.28 -17.08
N PRO A 201 6.06 -18.96 -17.07
CA PRO A 201 7.12 -18.37 -17.89
C PRO A 201 8.48 -18.83 -17.40
N GLN A 202 9.44 -19.00 -18.33
CA GLN A 202 10.80 -19.41 -17.97
C GLN A 202 11.50 -18.36 -17.12
N MET A 203 11.33 -17.08 -17.47
CA MET A 203 11.97 -15.95 -16.78
C MET A 203 10.92 -14.95 -16.32
N LEU A 204 11.10 -14.44 -15.10
CA LEU A 204 10.28 -13.36 -14.53
C LEU A 204 11.20 -12.36 -13.80
N LYS A 205 10.86 -11.07 -13.86
CA LYS A 205 11.65 -10.00 -13.24
C LYS A 205 11.06 -9.62 -11.89
N PHE A 206 11.80 -9.88 -10.81
CA PHE A 206 11.40 -9.46 -9.46
C PHE A 206 12.61 -9.45 -8.50
N ASP A 207 12.42 -8.91 -7.31
CA ASP A 207 13.39 -9.04 -6.22
C ASP A 207 13.23 -10.42 -5.56
N ARG A 208 14.23 -11.27 -5.75
CA ARG A 208 14.22 -12.67 -5.28
C ARG A 208 13.97 -12.77 -3.78
N VAL A 209 14.69 -11.97 -2.99
CA VAL A 209 14.64 -12.06 -1.52
C VAL A 209 13.29 -11.63 -1.00
N LEU A 210 12.73 -10.54 -1.56
CA LEU A 210 11.44 -10.01 -1.13
C LEU A 210 10.28 -10.92 -1.54
N ILE A 211 10.29 -11.47 -2.75
CA ILE A 211 9.22 -12.38 -3.20
C ILE A 211 9.29 -13.72 -2.45
N GLU A 212 10.46 -14.29 -2.24
CA GLU A 212 10.65 -15.48 -1.38
C GLU A 212 10.04 -15.23 0.00
N ARG A 213 10.33 -14.08 0.59
CA ARG A 213 9.80 -13.68 1.89
C ARG A 213 8.27 -13.54 1.89
N ALA A 214 7.70 -12.89 0.86
CA ALA A 214 6.25 -12.75 0.71
C ALA A 214 5.57 -14.13 0.66
N ILE A 215 6.10 -15.05 -0.14
CA ILE A 215 5.61 -16.42 -0.25
C ILE A 215 5.71 -17.13 1.11
N MET A 216 6.85 -17.05 1.77
CA MET A 216 7.06 -17.74 3.06
C MET A 216 6.16 -17.19 4.18
N ASN A 217 5.85 -15.89 4.19
CA ASN A 217 4.87 -15.32 5.11
C ASN A 217 3.48 -15.93 4.91
N VAL A 218 3.05 -16.10 3.66
CA VAL A 218 1.75 -16.69 3.34
C VAL A 218 1.72 -18.18 3.69
N ILE A 219 2.80 -18.91 3.38
CA ILE A 219 2.95 -20.34 3.74
C ILE A 219 2.90 -20.51 5.26
N SER A 220 3.66 -19.71 6.03
CA SER A 220 3.66 -19.79 7.49
C SER A 220 2.25 -19.57 8.05
N ASN A 221 1.53 -18.57 7.56
CA ASN A 221 0.14 -18.35 7.95
C ASN A 221 -0.73 -19.57 7.62
N GLY A 222 -0.66 -20.10 6.40
CA GLY A 222 -1.42 -21.29 6.01
C GLY A 222 -1.14 -22.51 6.91
N LEU A 223 0.13 -22.72 7.28
CA LEU A 223 0.52 -23.79 8.20
C LEU A 223 -0.02 -23.60 9.62
N ASP A 224 -0.10 -22.36 10.11
CA ASP A 224 -0.52 -22.07 11.47
C ASP A 224 -2.04 -22.18 11.67
N TYR A 225 -2.79 -21.91 10.60
CA TYR A 225 -4.25 -22.04 10.62
C TYR A 225 -4.77 -23.38 10.12
N SER A 226 -3.92 -24.22 9.51
CA SER A 226 -4.29 -25.56 9.08
C SER A 226 -4.49 -26.49 10.27
N PRO A 227 -5.48 -27.38 10.25
CA PRO A 227 -5.63 -28.44 11.25
C PRO A 227 -4.49 -29.46 11.12
N GLN A 228 -4.12 -30.11 12.21
CA GLN A 228 -3.15 -31.22 12.21
C GLN A 228 -3.63 -32.34 11.28
N GLY A 229 -2.72 -32.86 10.43
CA GLY A 229 -3.05 -33.83 9.39
C GLY A 229 -3.77 -33.26 8.17
N GLY A 230 -4.04 -31.96 8.13
CA GLY A 230 -4.65 -31.25 7.02
C GLY A 230 -3.73 -31.14 5.80
N THR A 231 -4.19 -30.42 4.77
CA THR A 231 -3.47 -30.21 3.51
C THR A 231 -3.32 -28.71 3.24
N LEU A 232 -2.12 -28.30 2.86
CA LEU A 232 -1.84 -26.98 2.32
C LEU A 232 -1.67 -27.07 0.81
N TYR A 233 -2.49 -26.36 0.06
CA TYR A 233 -2.49 -26.33 -1.40
C TYR A 233 -1.71 -25.11 -1.88
N VAL A 234 -0.78 -25.31 -2.80
CA VAL A 234 -0.01 -24.23 -3.43
C VAL A 234 -0.15 -24.36 -4.94
N ASP A 235 -0.88 -23.44 -5.54
CA ASP A 235 -1.09 -23.39 -6.98
C ASP A 235 -0.29 -22.23 -7.58
N VAL A 236 0.46 -22.52 -8.64
CA VAL A 236 1.23 -21.49 -9.37
C VAL A 236 0.86 -21.56 -10.84
N GLN A 237 0.32 -20.48 -11.37
CA GLN A 237 -0.12 -20.41 -12.76
C GLN A 237 0.20 -19.06 -13.40
N SER A 238 0.33 -19.05 -14.73
CA SER A 238 0.40 -17.81 -15.50
C SER A 238 -0.94 -17.56 -16.18
N ASN A 239 -1.53 -16.39 -15.91
CA ASN A 239 -2.83 -16.01 -16.45
C ASN A 239 -2.88 -14.51 -16.73
N ASN A 240 -3.37 -14.09 -17.92
CA ASN A 240 -3.63 -12.70 -18.31
C ASN A 240 -2.44 -11.73 -18.07
N GLY A 241 -1.20 -12.17 -18.30
CA GLY A 241 -0.02 -11.32 -18.10
C GLY A 241 0.45 -11.22 -16.65
N PHE A 242 -0.05 -12.11 -15.78
CA PHE A 242 0.38 -12.22 -14.39
C PHE A 242 0.79 -13.67 -14.07
N VAL A 243 1.77 -13.81 -13.19
CA VAL A 243 2.00 -15.04 -12.45
C VAL A 243 1.21 -14.96 -11.15
N GLU A 244 0.33 -15.91 -10.94
CA GLU A 244 -0.49 -16.05 -9.74
C GLU A 244 0.05 -17.19 -8.88
N ILE A 245 0.40 -16.88 -7.61
CA ILE A 245 0.81 -17.84 -6.60
C ILE A 245 -0.28 -17.85 -5.53
N SER A 246 -1.03 -18.92 -5.44
CA SER A 246 -2.13 -19.08 -4.49
C SER A 246 -1.77 -20.10 -3.42
N VAL A 247 -2.02 -19.76 -2.17
CA VAL A 247 -1.90 -20.69 -1.03
C VAL A 247 -3.27 -20.83 -0.40
N THR A 248 -3.73 -22.07 -0.26
CA THR A 248 -5.04 -22.40 0.31
C THR A 248 -4.87 -23.38 1.46
N ASP A 249 -5.45 -23.08 2.62
CA ASP A 249 -5.46 -23.94 3.79
C ASP A 249 -6.81 -24.67 3.99
N GLU A 250 -6.86 -25.58 4.94
CA GLU A 250 -8.09 -26.27 5.39
C GLU A 250 -8.55 -25.74 6.77
N GLY A 251 -8.17 -24.52 7.13
CA GLY A 251 -8.54 -23.87 8.40
C GLY A 251 -9.94 -23.29 8.39
N THR A 252 -10.21 -22.40 9.33
CA THR A 252 -11.54 -21.75 9.49
C THR A 252 -11.79 -20.61 8.51
N GLY A 253 -10.81 -20.27 7.67
CA GLY A 253 -10.87 -19.13 6.76
C GLY A 253 -10.84 -17.77 7.45
N PHE A 254 -10.95 -16.72 6.65
CA PHE A 254 -11.01 -15.33 7.13
C PHE A 254 -12.41 -14.97 7.60
N SER A 255 -12.51 -14.26 8.73
CA SER A 255 -13.75 -13.58 9.11
C SER A 255 -14.05 -12.43 8.13
N LYS A 256 -15.30 -11.93 8.10
CA LYS A 256 -15.66 -10.77 7.28
C LYS A 256 -14.81 -9.53 7.61
N GLU A 257 -14.46 -9.34 8.87
CA GLU A 257 -13.59 -8.25 9.30
C GLU A 257 -12.15 -8.48 8.84
N ALA A 258 -11.64 -9.70 8.94
CA ALA A 258 -10.31 -10.06 8.48
C ALA A 258 -10.14 -9.86 6.96
N LEU A 259 -11.13 -10.20 6.13
CA LEU A 259 -11.09 -9.94 4.69
C LEU A 259 -10.90 -8.45 4.35
N CYS A 260 -11.42 -7.55 5.18
CA CYS A 260 -11.28 -6.11 4.98
C CYS A 260 -9.99 -5.54 5.57
N ARG A 261 -9.49 -6.12 6.67
CA ARG A 261 -8.45 -5.50 7.50
C ARG A 261 -7.17 -6.31 7.66
N ALA A 262 -7.12 -7.56 7.19
CA ALA A 262 -5.95 -8.43 7.39
C ALA A 262 -4.67 -7.92 6.73
N GLN A 263 -4.77 -6.94 5.83
CA GLN A 263 -3.65 -6.23 5.21
C GLN A 263 -3.23 -4.97 6.00
N GLU A 264 -3.95 -4.60 7.07
CA GLU A 264 -3.58 -3.49 7.95
C GLU A 264 -2.47 -3.90 8.92
N ARG A 265 -1.67 -2.93 9.35
CA ARG A 265 -0.61 -3.16 10.36
C ARG A 265 -1.21 -3.61 11.69
N PHE A 266 -0.61 -4.64 12.30
CA PHE A 266 -1.00 -5.14 13.63
C PHE A 266 -2.44 -5.66 13.71
N TYR A 267 -3.10 -5.90 12.59
CA TYR A 267 -4.40 -6.56 12.63
C TYR A 267 -4.23 -8.03 12.99
N MET A 268 -4.88 -8.43 14.06
CA MET A 268 -4.96 -9.84 14.51
C MET A 268 -6.43 -10.18 14.69
N GLY A 269 -6.90 -11.21 13.99
CA GLY A 269 -8.23 -11.78 14.25
C GLY A 269 -8.32 -12.40 15.67
N ASP A 270 -9.52 -12.54 16.22
CA ASP A 270 -9.70 -12.99 17.61
C ASP A 270 -9.07 -14.37 17.90
N GLN A 271 -9.01 -15.26 16.91
CA GLN A 271 -8.38 -16.58 17.05
C GLN A 271 -6.84 -16.52 17.05
N SER A 272 -6.23 -15.52 16.44
CA SER A 272 -4.76 -15.37 16.38
C SER A 272 -4.16 -14.79 17.66
N ARG A 273 -4.97 -14.19 18.54
CA ARG A 273 -4.53 -13.66 19.85
C ARG A 273 -4.01 -14.75 20.78
N ASN A 274 -4.40 -16.00 20.58
CA ASN A 274 -3.94 -17.14 21.38
C ASN A 274 -2.66 -17.80 20.83
N SER A 275 -2.22 -17.49 19.61
CA SER A 275 -0.96 -17.99 19.05
C SER A 275 0.19 -17.06 19.48
N LYS A 276 1.12 -17.56 20.29
CA LYS A 276 2.29 -16.82 20.81
C LYS A 276 3.29 -16.39 19.74
N LEU A 277 3.07 -16.70 18.46
CA LEU A 277 4.05 -16.57 17.37
C LEU A 277 3.67 -15.56 16.28
N HIS A 278 2.44 -15.07 16.22
CA HIS A 278 1.99 -14.22 15.10
C HIS A 278 1.54 -12.83 15.57
N PHE A 279 2.10 -11.80 14.96
CA PHE A 279 1.90 -10.39 15.34
C PHE A 279 0.99 -9.63 14.38
N GLY A 280 0.25 -10.32 13.50
CA GLY A 280 -0.64 -9.68 12.50
C GLY A 280 0.11 -8.87 11.43
N MET A 281 1.35 -9.24 11.14
CA MET A 281 2.25 -8.45 10.28
C MET A 281 2.57 -9.09 8.94
N GLY A 282 2.43 -10.42 8.84
CA GLY A 282 2.83 -11.18 7.65
C GLY A 282 2.11 -10.73 6.38
N LEU A 283 0.78 -10.61 6.43
CA LEU A 283 -0.01 -10.18 5.26
C LEU A 283 0.20 -8.70 4.91
N TYR A 284 0.42 -7.81 5.90
CA TYR A 284 0.79 -6.43 5.65
C TYR A 284 2.14 -6.32 4.91
N ILE A 285 3.16 -7.06 5.37
CA ILE A 285 4.48 -7.13 4.72
C ILE A 285 4.35 -7.68 3.31
N THR A 286 3.59 -8.77 3.13
CA THR A 286 3.33 -9.38 1.82
C THR A 286 2.64 -8.38 0.88
N ASN A 287 1.61 -7.67 1.35
CA ASN A 287 0.92 -6.66 0.55
C ASN A 287 1.87 -5.54 0.11
N SER A 288 2.68 -5.01 1.02
CA SER A 288 3.67 -3.97 0.69
C SER A 288 4.71 -4.44 -0.34
N ILE A 289 5.18 -5.68 -0.25
CA ILE A 289 6.09 -6.27 -1.23
C ILE A 289 5.41 -6.39 -2.59
N MET A 290 4.16 -6.87 -2.62
CA MET A 290 3.41 -7.01 -3.87
C MET A 290 3.15 -5.66 -4.54
N GLU A 291 2.70 -4.65 -3.80
CA GLU A 291 2.46 -3.29 -4.31
C GLU A 291 3.73 -2.69 -4.95
N GLN A 292 4.89 -2.87 -4.32
CA GLN A 292 6.15 -2.35 -4.86
C GLN A 292 6.65 -3.09 -6.11
N HIS A 293 6.19 -4.33 -6.31
CA HIS A 293 6.40 -5.08 -7.56
C HIS A 293 5.29 -4.83 -8.59
N ASN A 294 4.44 -3.81 -8.41
CA ASN A 294 3.25 -3.54 -9.22
C ASN A 294 2.30 -4.74 -9.30
N GLY A 295 2.33 -5.58 -8.28
CA GLY A 295 1.49 -6.76 -8.11
C GLY A 295 0.31 -6.48 -7.20
N GLN A 296 -0.42 -7.55 -6.83
CA GLN A 296 -1.60 -7.48 -5.97
C GLN A 296 -1.62 -8.66 -5.00
N LEU A 297 -2.14 -8.42 -3.79
CA LEU A 297 -2.47 -9.45 -2.82
C LEU A 297 -4.00 -9.56 -2.71
N ILE A 298 -4.54 -10.76 -2.92
CA ILE A 298 -5.98 -11.04 -2.87
C ILE A 298 -6.24 -12.03 -1.73
N LEU A 299 -7.20 -11.71 -0.87
CA LEU A 299 -7.64 -12.54 0.24
C LEU A 299 -9.06 -13.01 0.00
N GLU A 300 -9.31 -14.31 0.09
CA GLU A 300 -10.63 -14.90 -0.05
C GLU A 300 -10.75 -16.18 0.78
N ASN A 301 -11.95 -16.71 0.92
CA ASN A 301 -12.16 -18.04 1.49
C ASN A 301 -12.41 -19.03 0.37
N SER A 302 -11.74 -20.18 0.43
CA SER A 302 -11.91 -21.27 -0.51
C SER A 302 -13.31 -21.88 -0.35
N LYS A 303 -14.01 -22.05 -1.47
CA LYS A 303 -15.32 -22.75 -1.47
C LYS A 303 -15.16 -24.27 -1.33
N GLU A 304 -13.98 -24.78 -1.67
CA GLU A 304 -13.70 -26.22 -1.67
C GLU A 304 -13.27 -26.71 -0.29
N THR A 305 -12.35 -26.00 0.34
CA THR A 305 -11.80 -26.38 1.66
C THR A 305 -12.50 -25.66 2.82
N GLY A 306 -13.14 -24.54 2.58
CA GLY A 306 -13.67 -23.64 3.61
C GLY A 306 -12.59 -22.79 4.29
N GLY A 307 -11.31 -23.07 4.04
CA GLY A 307 -10.16 -22.38 4.60
C GLY A 307 -9.82 -21.06 3.91
N ALA A 308 -8.77 -20.40 4.37
CA ALA A 308 -8.29 -19.17 3.76
C ALA A 308 -7.56 -19.47 2.44
N LYS A 309 -7.76 -18.59 1.46
CA LYS A 309 -7.00 -18.57 0.21
C LYS A 309 -6.38 -17.22 0.01
N VAL A 310 -5.06 -17.19 -0.11
CA VAL A 310 -4.26 -15.98 -0.34
C VAL A 310 -3.60 -16.10 -1.69
N THR A 311 -3.86 -15.14 -2.58
CA THR A 311 -3.30 -15.12 -3.94
C THR A 311 -2.41 -13.89 -4.13
N MET A 312 -1.16 -14.13 -4.50
CA MET A 312 -0.18 -13.12 -4.90
C MET A 312 -0.12 -13.07 -6.42
N LYS A 313 -0.33 -11.88 -7.02
CA LYS A 313 -0.26 -11.66 -8.47
C LYS A 313 0.93 -10.79 -8.81
N LEU A 314 1.86 -11.32 -9.61
CA LEU A 314 3.04 -10.61 -10.12
C LEU A 314 2.88 -10.34 -11.61
N PRO A 315 3.13 -9.12 -12.12
CA PRO A 315 3.12 -8.86 -13.56
C PRO A 315 4.25 -9.60 -14.27
N CYS A 316 3.96 -10.11 -15.48
CA CYS A 316 4.94 -10.80 -16.33
C CYS A 316 5.83 -9.82 -17.11
#